data_2706e0ab2195fbcf64c60a069f35bc14
#
_entry.id   2706e0ab2195fbcf64c60a069f35bc14
#
_cell.length_a   1.000
_cell.length_b   1.000
_cell.length_c   1.000
_cell.angle_alpha   90.00
_cell.angle_beta   90.00
_cell.angle_gamma   90.00
#
_symmetry.space_group_name_H-M   'P 1'
#
loop_
_entity.id
_entity.type
_entity.pdbx_description
1 polymer ?
#
loop_
_entity_poly.entity_id
_entity_poly.type
_entity_poly.pdbx_seq_one_letter_code
_entity_poly.pdbx_strand_id
1 'polypeptide(L)'
;MTTSTFVANLVWVLLAINWIVEWNWKEKFADFKNNRLLHLCLLFFLLHCVGLLYSDNLAYGLDDIRKKLPLLVVPLVILTSKPLSRKELCCVAGCYVSTVFVVSVIGLVRYLSIPDLPYREIVPYISHIRFALNVCFVIGLLCWISRFSIRDSQSTIHNSLIYISPLLIVWFVGFLLLLRSYTAFVVLLVMPLLFLCWEKAWRSWKTLLYLGVVAAFVVLVGCYVHDYYGDCERGNYVIENGSYVDAEVSETSLRAHWGDVSKMPVDALTPNGYPVYPTLVRYLNSCGYPKDASGIAMLSEEDVANIERGIANKFYTNRLSLRSMCYVLFYELECYRVTGSLGESSFLHRVALWKNGWKVFLNHPLCGVGTGDVVDVCHAQLYADDSQLAGTGKHTHNQYLSLLLAFGIVGCALLLALVVQLLRRHSYEKPFLFFLSLVIILISCFSEDTFETLAGCLFACIPCLFYREKVTSDQSAVIV
;
A
#
# COMPACT_ATOMS: atom_id res chain seq x y z
N MET A 1 7.13 12.60 6.78
CA MET A 1 6.17 11.67 6.16
C MET A 1 5.99 10.37 6.93
N THR A 2 7.06 9.80 7.45
CA THR A 2 7.06 8.42 8.02
C THR A 2 6.99 8.36 9.53
N THR A 3 7.19 9.48 10.25
CA THR A 3 7.36 9.48 11.71
C THR A 3 6.16 10.00 12.50
N SER A 4 5.45 11.01 11.99
CA SER A 4 4.31 11.61 12.70
C SER A 4 3.54 12.54 11.77
N THR A 5 2.22 12.56 11.90
CA THR A 5 1.37 13.53 11.19
C THR A 5 1.65 14.97 11.64
N PHE A 6 1.99 15.17 12.91
CA PHE A 6 2.38 16.48 13.43
C PHE A 6 3.67 16.98 12.77
N VAL A 7 4.74 16.15 12.76
CA VAL A 7 6.02 16.49 12.12
C VAL A 7 5.83 16.74 10.63
N ALA A 8 5.03 15.92 9.96
CA ALA A 8 4.72 16.08 8.54
C ALA A 8 4.04 17.43 8.26
N ASN A 9 3.06 17.84 9.09
CA ASN A 9 2.43 19.15 8.99
C ASN A 9 3.43 20.29 9.23
N LEU A 10 4.25 20.18 10.27
CA LEU A 10 5.25 21.19 10.58
C LEU A 10 6.24 21.40 9.41
N VAL A 11 6.72 20.32 8.80
CA VAL A 11 7.73 20.38 7.73
C VAL A 11 7.20 21.11 6.50
N TRP A 12 6.01 20.78 5.99
CA TRP A 12 5.51 21.45 4.79
C TRP A 12 5.10 22.91 5.05
N VAL A 13 4.65 23.24 6.27
CA VAL A 13 4.38 24.61 6.69
C VAL A 13 5.69 25.42 6.76
N LEU A 14 6.74 24.87 7.38
CA LEU A 14 8.06 25.51 7.42
C LEU A 14 8.64 25.70 6.01
N LEU A 15 8.43 24.73 5.12
CA LEU A 15 8.82 24.85 3.72
C LEU A 15 8.09 26.00 3.03
N ALA A 16 6.79 26.16 3.28
CA ALA A 16 6.01 27.28 2.76
C ALA A 16 6.46 28.64 3.32
N ILE A 17 6.74 28.71 4.64
CA ILE A 17 7.25 29.92 5.28
C ILE A 17 8.62 30.30 4.68
N ASN A 18 9.55 29.34 4.55
CA ASN A 18 10.85 29.58 3.92
C ASN A 18 10.69 30.13 2.50
N TRP A 19 9.78 29.53 1.70
CA TRP A 19 9.49 29.97 0.35
C TRP A 19 8.96 31.41 0.32
N ILE A 20 8.12 31.81 1.28
CA ILE A 20 7.60 33.19 1.41
C ILE A 20 8.75 34.15 1.76
N VAL A 21 9.61 33.80 2.71
CA VAL A 21 10.72 34.65 3.22
C VAL A 21 11.83 34.84 2.18
N GLU A 22 12.03 33.92 1.26
CA GLU A 22 13.05 34.00 0.20
C GLU A 22 12.87 35.17 -0.77
N TRP A 23 11.75 35.87 -0.76
CA TRP A 23 11.43 37.16 -1.40
C TRP A 23 11.65 37.29 -2.93
N ASN A 24 11.93 36.24 -3.67
CA ASN A 24 12.15 36.29 -5.14
C ASN A 24 10.83 36.27 -5.94
N TRP A 25 9.87 37.13 -5.60
CA TRP A 25 8.50 37.08 -6.11
C TRP A 25 8.40 37.24 -7.64
N LYS A 26 9.28 38.04 -8.28
CA LYS A 26 9.26 38.23 -9.74
C LYS A 26 9.59 36.93 -10.46
N GLU A 27 10.63 36.20 -10.02
CA GLU A 27 11.03 34.95 -10.60
C GLU A 27 9.98 33.88 -10.35
N LYS A 28 9.51 33.74 -9.10
CA LYS A 28 8.46 32.79 -8.71
C LYS A 28 7.17 33.00 -9.49
N PHE A 29 6.76 34.22 -9.74
CA PHE A 29 5.58 34.53 -10.53
C PHE A 29 5.77 34.22 -12.02
N ALA A 30 6.96 34.42 -12.57
CA ALA A 30 7.31 34.06 -13.93
C ALA A 30 7.28 32.53 -14.10
N ASP A 31 7.87 31.78 -13.15
CA ASP A 31 7.84 30.32 -13.13
C ASP A 31 6.41 29.78 -13.00
N PHE A 32 5.62 30.38 -12.08
CA PHE A 32 4.21 30.03 -11.94
C PHE A 32 3.45 30.19 -13.26
N LYS A 33 3.59 31.37 -13.92
CA LYS A 33 2.87 31.68 -15.16
C LYS A 33 3.20 30.70 -16.30
N ASN A 34 4.43 30.21 -16.33
CA ASN A 34 4.92 29.38 -17.43
C ASN A 34 4.80 27.88 -17.14
N ASN A 35 4.45 27.45 -15.91
CA ASN A 35 4.44 26.05 -15.52
C ASN A 35 3.04 25.42 -15.59
N ARG A 36 2.78 24.67 -16.67
CA ARG A 36 1.48 23.99 -16.88
C ARG A 36 1.17 22.94 -15.83
N LEU A 37 2.18 22.24 -15.32
CA LEU A 37 1.95 21.25 -14.26
C LEU A 37 1.40 21.92 -13.00
N LEU A 38 1.98 23.07 -12.64
CA LEU A 38 1.53 23.83 -11.48
C LEU A 38 0.10 24.33 -11.63
N HIS A 39 -0.29 24.78 -12.84
CA HIS A 39 -1.67 25.17 -13.11
C HIS A 39 -2.63 23.98 -12.97
N LEU A 40 -2.24 22.79 -13.40
CA LEU A 40 -3.05 21.58 -13.22
C LEU A 40 -3.14 21.14 -11.74
N CYS A 41 -2.06 21.28 -10.96
CA CYS A 41 -2.09 21.03 -9.51
C CYS A 41 -3.05 22.03 -8.81
N LEU A 42 -2.99 23.31 -9.18
CA LEU A 42 -3.91 24.32 -8.67
C LEU A 42 -5.37 23.97 -9.05
N LEU A 43 -5.61 23.62 -10.31
CA LEU A 43 -6.95 23.26 -10.79
C LEU A 43 -7.48 22.01 -10.07
N PHE A 44 -6.62 21.04 -9.83
CA PHE A 44 -6.98 19.82 -9.08
C PHE A 44 -7.38 20.16 -7.63
N PHE A 45 -6.64 21.05 -6.97
CA PHE A 45 -6.99 21.52 -5.64
C PHE A 45 -8.29 22.37 -5.64
N LEU A 46 -8.43 23.27 -6.61
CA LEU A 46 -9.64 24.11 -6.76
C LEU A 46 -10.88 23.25 -7.03
N LEU A 47 -10.76 22.13 -7.73
CA LEU A 47 -11.85 21.18 -7.93
C LEU A 47 -12.43 20.67 -6.59
N HIS A 48 -11.56 20.40 -5.60
CA HIS A 48 -12.00 20.02 -4.25
C HIS A 48 -12.72 21.18 -3.54
N CYS A 49 -12.25 22.41 -3.72
CA CYS A 49 -12.93 23.59 -3.17
C CYS A 49 -14.31 23.82 -3.83
N VAL A 50 -14.40 23.62 -5.14
CA VAL A 50 -15.68 23.72 -5.87
C VAL A 50 -16.62 22.61 -5.45
N GLY A 51 -16.12 21.37 -5.27
CA GLY A 51 -16.90 20.25 -4.76
C GLY A 51 -17.53 20.50 -3.39
N LEU A 52 -16.90 21.33 -2.55
CA LEU A 52 -17.46 21.72 -1.26
C LEU A 52 -18.71 22.60 -1.40
N LEU A 53 -18.83 23.39 -2.50
CA LEU A 53 -19.95 24.32 -2.67
C LEU A 53 -21.31 23.62 -2.87
N TYR A 54 -21.31 22.34 -3.29
CA TYR A 54 -22.50 21.54 -3.47
C TYR A 54 -22.54 20.28 -2.57
N SER A 55 -21.73 20.28 -1.52
CA SER A 55 -21.73 19.24 -0.48
C SER A 55 -22.57 19.67 0.72
N ASP A 56 -23.28 18.72 1.29
CA ASP A 56 -24.06 18.93 2.52
C ASP A 56 -23.17 18.83 3.78
N ASN A 57 -22.21 17.88 3.79
CA ASN A 57 -21.29 17.66 4.91
C ASN A 57 -20.05 18.57 4.82
N LEU A 58 -20.22 19.87 5.13
CA LEU A 58 -19.15 20.84 5.10
C LEU A 58 -18.00 20.54 6.09
N ALA A 59 -18.32 19.95 7.24
CA ALA A 59 -17.32 19.65 8.27
C ALA A 59 -16.30 18.61 7.75
N TYR A 60 -16.80 17.53 7.15
CA TYR A 60 -15.95 16.51 6.53
C TYR A 60 -15.17 17.11 5.33
N GLY A 61 -15.85 17.85 4.46
CA GLY A 61 -15.23 18.43 3.28
C GLY A 61 -14.11 19.45 3.59
N LEU A 62 -14.26 20.27 4.64
CA LEU A 62 -13.21 21.18 5.12
C LEU A 62 -11.99 20.42 5.68
N ASP A 63 -12.21 19.34 6.44
CA ASP A 63 -11.12 18.50 6.93
C ASP A 63 -10.39 17.80 5.79
N ASP A 64 -11.12 17.38 4.76
CA ASP A 64 -10.57 16.79 3.54
C ASP A 64 -9.70 17.78 2.76
N ILE A 65 -10.18 19.01 2.54
CA ILE A 65 -9.40 20.08 1.91
C ILE A 65 -8.14 20.38 2.72
N ARG A 66 -8.23 20.44 4.06
CA ARG A 66 -7.08 20.65 4.94
C ARG A 66 -5.99 19.58 4.73
N LYS A 67 -6.39 18.30 4.61
CA LYS A 67 -5.46 17.20 4.35
C LYS A 67 -4.80 17.30 2.98
N LYS A 68 -5.49 17.88 1.99
CA LYS A 68 -5.05 18.03 0.60
C LYS A 68 -4.24 19.33 0.32
N LEU A 69 -4.17 20.26 1.27
CA LEU A 69 -3.34 21.49 1.12
C LEU A 69 -1.91 21.22 0.62
N PRO A 70 -1.19 20.16 1.06
CA PRO A 70 0.13 19.84 0.53
C PRO A 70 0.16 19.58 -0.97
N LEU A 71 -0.93 19.08 -1.58
CA LEU A 71 -1.00 18.86 -3.04
C LEU A 71 -0.95 20.17 -3.85
N LEU A 72 -1.27 21.29 -3.22
CA LEU A 72 -1.11 22.63 -3.79
C LEU A 72 0.22 23.25 -3.40
N VAL A 73 0.50 23.33 -2.08
CA VAL A 73 1.61 24.11 -1.53
C VAL A 73 2.96 23.50 -1.88
N VAL A 74 3.11 22.18 -1.76
CA VAL A 74 4.41 21.52 -2.00
C VAL A 74 4.82 21.58 -3.48
N PRO A 75 3.95 21.29 -4.48
CA PRO A 75 4.29 21.54 -5.87
C PRO A 75 4.58 23.02 -6.18
N LEU A 76 3.81 23.95 -5.60
CA LEU A 76 4.05 25.40 -5.76
C LEU A 76 5.47 25.75 -5.32
N VAL A 77 5.88 25.32 -4.13
CA VAL A 77 7.22 25.59 -3.61
C VAL A 77 8.30 24.93 -4.46
N ILE A 78 8.15 23.63 -4.75
CA ILE A 78 9.17 22.86 -5.48
C ILE A 78 9.37 23.40 -6.92
N LEU A 79 8.27 23.69 -7.63
CA LEU A 79 8.31 24.05 -9.04
C LEU A 79 8.64 25.54 -9.32
N THR A 80 8.58 26.38 -8.28
CA THR A 80 8.96 27.81 -8.38
C THR A 80 10.21 28.16 -7.59
N SER A 81 10.85 27.20 -6.94
CA SER A 81 12.14 27.39 -6.27
C SER A 81 13.29 26.95 -7.15
N LYS A 82 14.50 27.47 -6.85
CA LYS A 82 15.71 27.00 -7.49
C LYS A 82 15.89 25.49 -7.27
N PRO A 83 16.34 24.76 -8.30
CA PRO A 83 16.55 23.33 -8.17
C PRO A 83 17.61 23.01 -7.13
N LEU A 84 17.38 21.93 -6.39
CA LEU A 84 18.33 21.44 -5.42
C LEU A 84 19.65 21.07 -6.11
N SER A 85 20.75 21.55 -5.55
CA SER A 85 22.10 21.13 -5.94
C SER A 85 22.26 19.64 -5.68
N ARG A 86 23.27 19.03 -6.31
CA ARG A 86 23.58 17.61 -6.10
C ARG A 86 23.84 17.28 -4.62
N LYS A 87 24.52 18.16 -3.89
CA LYS A 87 24.82 17.98 -2.45
C LYS A 87 23.55 18.02 -1.61
N GLU A 88 22.68 19.00 -1.86
CA GLU A 88 21.39 19.11 -1.16
C GLU A 88 20.48 17.91 -1.42
N LEU A 89 20.40 17.45 -2.66
CA LEU A 89 19.62 16.27 -2.99
C LEU A 89 20.16 15.01 -2.31
N CYS A 90 21.49 14.84 -2.24
CA CYS A 90 22.11 13.73 -1.51
C CYS A 90 21.80 13.81 0.00
N CYS A 91 21.81 15.02 0.57
CA CYS A 91 21.46 15.23 1.97
C CYS A 91 20.00 14.86 2.25
N VAL A 92 19.07 15.35 1.42
CA VAL A 92 17.65 15.01 1.52
C VAL A 92 17.42 13.51 1.37
N ALA A 93 18.04 12.87 0.38
CA ALA A 93 17.98 11.43 0.17
C ALA A 93 18.54 10.65 1.37
N GLY A 94 19.67 11.06 1.92
CA GLY A 94 20.28 10.47 3.11
C GLY A 94 19.38 10.58 4.35
N CYS A 95 18.82 11.75 4.62
CA CYS A 95 17.86 11.95 5.69
C CYS A 95 16.61 11.07 5.51
N TYR A 96 16.11 10.95 4.28
CA TYR A 96 14.94 10.13 3.98
C TYR A 96 15.21 8.65 4.22
N VAL A 97 16.32 8.10 3.70
CA VAL A 97 16.76 6.71 3.91
C VAL A 97 16.94 6.43 5.41
N SER A 98 17.64 7.32 6.13
CA SER A 98 17.90 7.18 7.56
C SER A 98 16.60 7.16 8.36
N THR A 99 15.64 8.02 8.03
CA THR A 99 14.34 8.07 8.71
C THR A 99 13.55 6.76 8.50
N VAL A 100 13.48 6.27 7.26
CA VAL A 100 12.80 5.01 6.95
C VAL A 100 13.50 3.83 7.63
N PHE A 101 14.83 3.84 7.70
CA PHE A 101 15.60 2.82 8.40
C PHE A 101 15.29 2.82 9.90
N VAL A 102 15.36 3.97 10.57
CA VAL A 102 15.05 4.09 12.02
C VAL A 102 13.64 3.61 12.32
N VAL A 103 12.64 4.00 11.53
CA VAL A 103 11.25 3.55 11.73
C VAL A 103 11.13 2.03 11.51
N SER A 104 11.86 1.46 10.56
CA SER A 104 11.87 0.00 10.36
C SER A 104 12.52 -0.75 11.53
N VAL A 105 13.58 -0.20 12.12
CA VAL A 105 14.20 -0.76 13.33
C VAL A 105 13.23 -0.70 14.52
N ILE A 106 12.56 0.43 14.73
CA ILE A 106 11.53 0.56 15.76
C ILE A 106 10.42 -0.48 15.53
N GLY A 107 9.96 -0.65 14.29
CA GLY A 107 8.97 -1.66 13.94
C GLY A 107 9.43 -3.08 14.26
N LEU A 108 10.67 -3.44 13.93
CA LEU A 108 11.23 -4.76 14.24
C LEU A 108 11.34 -4.98 15.77
N VAL A 109 11.83 -3.99 16.51
CA VAL A 109 11.90 -4.08 17.99
C VAL A 109 10.51 -4.28 18.59
N ARG A 110 9.49 -3.55 18.14
CA ARG A 110 8.11 -3.76 18.58
C ARG A 110 7.60 -5.16 18.28
N TYR A 111 7.85 -5.65 17.06
CA TYR A 111 7.45 -6.99 16.63
C TYR A 111 8.08 -8.10 17.51
N LEU A 112 9.34 -7.92 17.90
CA LEU A 112 10.06 -8.88 18.77
C LEU A 112 9.68 -8.76 20.26
N SER A 113 9.28 -7.55 20.72
CA SER A 113 9.00 -7.28 22.13
C SER A 113 7.53 -7.49 22.53
N ILE A 114 6.60 -7.41 21.58
CA ILE A 114 5.16 -7.52 21.86
C ILE A 114 4.66 -8.85 21.29
N PRO A 115 4.28 -9.81 22.15
CA PRO A 115 3.71 -11.06 21.71
C PRO A 115 2.47 -10.84 20.83
N ASP A 116 2.34 -11.62 19.78
CA ASP A 116 1.20 -11.62 18.86
C ASP A 116 0.80 -10.27 18.24
N LEU A 117 1.74 -9.30 18.19
CA LEU A 117 1.51 -7.99 17.58
C LEU A 117 0.98 -8.16 16.14
N PRO A 118 -0.20 -7.58 15.80
CA PRO A 118 -0.71 -7.61 14.45
C PRO A 118 0.25 -6.92 13.46
N TYR A 119 0.43 -7.49 12.27
CA TYR A 119 1.34 -6.90 11.26
C TYR A 119 0.97 -5.45 10.87
N ARG A 120 -0.30 -5.07 11.02
CA ARG A 120 -0.80 -3.71 10.77
C ARG A 120 -0.30 -2.69 11.79
N GLU A 121 0.09 -3.13 12.99
CA GLU A 121 0.51 -2.30 14.12
C GLU A 121 2.02 -2.28 14.35
N ILE A 122 2.79 -3.01 13.54
CA ILE A 122 4.25 -3.04 13.59
C ILE A 122 4.82 -1.63 13.52
N VAL A 123 4.29 -0.80 12.61
CA VAL A 123 4.70 0.60 12.45
C VAL A 123 3.68 1.49 13.16
N PRO A 124 4.08 2.20 14.26
CA PRO A 124 3.13 2.93 15.10
C PRO A 124 2.71 4.31 14.55
N TYR A 125 3.46 4.86 13.59
CA TYR A 125 3.31 6.28 13.20
C TYR A 125 2.52 6.49 11.92
N ILE A 126 2.43 5.47 11.07
CA ILE A 126 1.82 5.55 9.75
C ILE A 126 1.26 4.17 9.39
N SER A 127 0.22 4.12 8.54
CA SER A 127 -0.31 2.86 8.02
C SER A 127 0.82 1.97 7.43
N HIS A 128 0.81 0.68 7.76
CA HIS A 128 1.79 -0.29 7.29
C HIS A 128 1.93 -0.31 5.76
N ILE A 129 0.83 -0.13 5.01
CA ILE A 129 0.85 -0.08 3.53
C ILE A 129 1.62 1.17 3.06
N ARG A 130 1.34 2.33 3.66
CA ARG A 130 2.03 3.59 3.28
C ARG A 130 3.50 3.54 3.65
N PHE A 131 3.84 2.95 4.78
CA PHE A 131 5.23 2.75 5.15
C PHE A 131 5.93 1.80 4.17
N ALA A 132 5.28 0.70 3.79
CA ALA A 132 5.81 -0.24 2.82
C ALA A 132 6.11 0.41 1.46
N LEU A 133 5.25 1.35 1.00
CA LEU A 133 5.51 2.11 -0.24
C LEU A 133 6.72 3.07 -0.10
N ASN A 134 6.91 3.69 1.06
CA ASN A 134 8.13 4.47 1.34
C ASN A 134 9.37 3.58 1.32
N VAL A 135 9.30 2.37 1.87
CA VAL A 135 10.39 1.38 1.82
C VAL A 135 10.69 0.99 0.37
N CYS A 136 9.68 0.73 -0.47
CA CYS A 136 9.88 0.45 -1.90
C CYS A 136 10.60 1.60 -2.61
N PHE A 137 10.22 2.85 -2.33
CA PHE A 137 10.90 4.01 -2.91
C PHE A 137 12.35 4.10 -2.45
N VAL A 138 12.64 3.83 -1.16
CA VAL A 138 14.02 3.78 -0.63
C VAL A 138 14.84 2.68 -1.29
N ILE A 139 14.28 1.48 -1.50
CA ILE A 139 14.98 0.40 -2.22
C ILE A 139 15.39 0.88 -3.63
N GLY A 140 14.46 1.48 -4.37
CA GLY A 140 14.76 2.01 -5.70
C GLY A 140 15.79 3.16 -5.67
N LEU A 141 15.73 4.03 -4.67
CA LEU A 141 16.70 5.10 -4.45
C LEU A 141 18.11 4.53 -4.18
N LEU A 142 18.22 3.49 -3.35
CA LEU A 142 19.49 2.79 -3.08
C LEU A 142 20.03 2.09 -4.31
N CYS A 143 19.18 1.44 -5.11
CA CYS A 143 19.57 0.85 -6.41
C CYS A 143 20.11 1.92 -7.35
N TRP A 144 19.46 3.08 -7.42
CA TRP A 144 19.89 4.20 -8.25
C TRP A 144 21.24 4.77 -7.76
N ILE A 145 21.40 5.00 -6.45
CA ILE A 145 22.64 5.49 -5.84
C ILE A 145 23.79 4.52 -6.13
N SER A 146 23.60 3.22 -5.90
CA SER A 146 24.62 2.20 -6.16
C SER A 146 25.09 2.21 -7.63
N ARG A 147 24.13 2.33 -8.55
CA ARG A 147 24.44 2.34 -9.99
C ARG A 147 25.18 3.62 -10.43
N PHE A 148 24.79 4.75 -9.84
CA PHE A 148 25.42 6.03 -10.12
C PHE A 148 26.84 6.11 -9.56
N SER A 149 27.05 5.60 -8.34
CA SER A 149 28.34 5.54 -7.68
C SER A 149 29.38 4.70 -8.43
N ILE A 150 28.96 3.62 -9.07
CA ILE A 150 29.84 2.79 -9.92
C ILE A 150 30.38 3.58 -11.13
N ARG A 151 29.61 4.56 -11.63
CA ARG A 151 30.02 5.36 -12.82
C ARG A 151 30.90 6.56 -12.51
N ASP A 152 30.93 7.05 -11.26
CA ASP A 152 31.59 8.31 -10.87
C ASP A 152 32.57 8.07 -9.71
N SER A 153 33.73 7.50 -10.02
CA SER A 153 34.68 6.93 -9.05
C SER A 153 35.55 7.94 -8.27
N GLN A 154 35.24 9.23 -8.30
CA GLN A 154 36.17 10.27 -7.76
C GLN A 154 35.93 10.70 -6.29
N SER A 155 35.00 10.15 -5.51
CA SER A 155 34.81 10.59 -4.12
C SER A 155 34.78 9.44 -3.10
N THR A 156 35.51 9.62 -1.99
CA THR A 156 35.63 8.63 -0.88
C THR A 156 34.28 8.31 -0.21
N ILE A 157 33.37 9.26 -0.16
CA ILE A 157 31.98 9.07 0.36
C ILE A 157 31.18 8.12 -0.53
N HIS A 158 31.50 8.07 -1.82
CA HIS A 158 30.86 7.20 -2.80
C HIS A 158 31.15 5.71 -2.55
N ASN A 159 32.37 5.38 -2.14
CA ASN A 159 32.78 3.98 -1.93
C ASN A 159 32.01 3.34 -0.75
N SER A 160 31.78 4.07 0.34
CA SER A 160 31.03 3.56 1.50
C SER A 160 29.57 3.23 1.16
N LEU A 161 28.94 4.05 0.34
CA LEU A 161 27.53 3.85 -0.06
C LEU A 161 27.35 2.62 -0.97
N ILE A 162 28.35 2.28 -1.79
CA ILE A 162 28.30 1.07 -2.65
C ILE A 162 28.22 -0.20 -1.80
N TYR A 163 28.94 -0.27 -0.69
CA TYR A 163 28.95 -1.44 0.19
C TYR A 163 27.76 -1.48 1.14
N ILE A 164 27.26 -0.33 1.60
CA ILE A 164 26.14 -0.25 2.55
C ILE A 164 24.80 -0.45 1.85
N SER A 165 24.65 0.03 0.61
CA SER A 165 23.37 -0.05 -0.11
C SER A 165 22.81 -1.47 -0.27
N PRO A 166 23.60 -2.50 -0.65
CA PRO A 166 23.11 -3.87 -0.75
C PRO A 166 22.58 -4.41 0.59
N LEU A 167 23.28 -4.12 1.70
CA LEU A 167 22.86 -4.54 3.03
C LEU A 167 21.53 -3.88 3.42
N LEU A 168 21.38 -2.59 3.15
CA LEU A 168 20.13 -1.88 3.40
C LEU A 168 18.98 -2.40 2.51
N ILE A 169 19.26 -2.74 1.25
CA ILE A 169 18.26 -3.34 0.36
C ILE A 169 17.76 -4.68 0.92
N VAL A 170 18.69 -5.55 1.35
CA VAL A 170 18.34 -6.84 1.97
C VAL A 170 17.51 -6.62 3.24
N TRP A 171 17.91 -5.68 4.09
CA TRP A 171 17.14 -5.27 5.28
C TRP A 171 15.72 -4.86 4.93
N PHE A 172 15.56 -3.94 3.98
CA PHE A 172 14.25 -3.41 3.60
C PHE A 172 13.38 -4.45 2.92
N VAL A 173 13.93 -5.32 2.09
CA VAL A 173 13.17 -6.45 1.51
C VAL A 173 12.70 -7.39 2.61
N GLY A 174 13.56 -7.76 3.57
CA GLY A 174 13.16 -8.56 4.73
C GLY A 174 12.06 -7.89 5.57
N PHE A 175 12.17 -6.57 5.76
CA PHE A 175 11.14 -5.81 6.49
C PHE A 175 9.80 -5.73 5.74
N LEU A 176 9.79 -5.70 4.40
CA LEU A 176 8.56 -5.77 3.60
C LEU A 176 7.84 -7.11 3.75
N LEU A 177 8.56 -8.21 3.90
CA LEU A 177 7.95 -9.52 4.20
C LEU A 177 7.24 -9.48 5.56
N LEU A 178 7.82 -8.79 6.55
CA LEU A 178 7.22 -8.61 7.88
C LEU A 178 5.91 -7.79 7.80
N LEU A 179 5.87 -6.75 6.96
CA LEU A 179 4.69 -5.89 6.79
C LEU A 179 3.54 -6.55 6.02
N ARG A 180 3.76 -7.65 5.30
CA ARG A 180 2.75 -8.38 4.52
C ARG A 180 1.91 -7.50 3.58
N SER A 181 2.53 -6.49 2.98
CA SER A 181 1.82 -5.54 2.10
C SER A 181 1.78 -6.04 0.65
N TYR A 182 0.63 -6.51 0.19
CA TYR A 182 0.43 -6.94 -1.21
C TYR A 182 0.74 -5.83 -2.20
N THR A 183 0.36 -4.59 -1.90
CA THR A 183 0.66 -3.41 -2.74
C THR A 183 2.17 -3.21 -2.91
N ALA A 184 2.94 -3.37 -1.83
CA ALA A 184 4.40 -3.27 -1.89
C ALA A 184 5.03 -4.40 -2.71
N PHE A 185 4.49 -5.62 -2.64
CA PHE A 185 4.98 -6.73 -3.48
C PHE A 185 4.73 -6.48 -4.96
N VAL A 186 3.59 -5.89 -5.33
CA VAL A 186 3.34 -5.47 -6.72
C VAL A 186 4.36 -4.42 -7.16
N VAL A 187 4.67 -3.43 -6.32
CA VAL A 187 5.70 -2.42 -6.61
C VAL A 187 7.08 -3.08 -6.77
N LEU A 188 7.46 -4.01 -5.88
CA LEU A 188 8.74 -4.75 -5.99
C LEU A 188 8.83 -5.58 -7.26
N LEU A 189 7.71 -6.10 -7.75
CA LEU A 189 7.65 -6.85 -9.01
C LEU A 189 7.83 -5.90 -10.21
N VAL A 190 7.25 -4.70 -10.18
CA VAL A 190 7.32 -3.74 -11.29
C VAL A 190 8.65 -2.97 -11.31
N MET A 191 9.29 -2.74 -10.15
CA MET A 191 10.52 -1.96 -10.05
C MET A 191 11.69 -2.47 -10.91
N PRO A 192 12.01 -3.78 -10.98
CA PRO A 192 13.06 -4.27 -11.88
C PRO A 192 12.77 -4.01 -13.35
N LEU A 193 11.49 -4.08 -13.78
CA LEU A 193 11.09 -3.72 -15.14
C LEU A 193 11.43 -2.26 -15.44
N LEU A 194 11.08 -1.34 -14.53
CA LEU A 194 11.41 0.08 -14.68
C LEU A 194 12.93 0.28 -14.76
N PHE A 195 13.69 -0.47 -13.95
CA PHE A 195 15.16 -0.40 -13.96
C PHE A 195 15.75 -0.91 -15.28
N LEU A 196 15.22 -2.02 -15.81
CA LEU A 196 15.63 -2.57 -17.10
C LEU A 196 15.26 -1.64 -18.27
N CYS A 197 14.10 -0.99 -18.20
CA CYS A 197 13.69 0.04 -19.16
C CYS A 197 14.68 1.22 -19.15
N TRP A 198 15.03 1.71 -17.96
CA TRP A 198 15.94 2.83 -17.79
C TRP A 198 17.35 2.50 -18.30
N GLU A 199 17.87 1.32 -18.01
CA GLU A 199 19.18 0.85 -18.48
C GLU A 199 19.17 0.47 -19.99
N LYS A 200 18.01 0.47 -20.68
CA LYS A 200 17.84 -0.04 -22.05
C LYS A 200 18.33 -1.48 -22.23
N ALA A 201 18.19 -2.28 -21.18
CA ALA A 201 18.75 -3.61 -21.05
C ALA A 201 17.80 -4.74 -21.50
N TRP A 202 16.77 -4.44 -22.30
CA TRP A 202 15.72 -5.38 -22.73
C TRP A 202 16.21 -6.68 -23.37
N ARG A 203 17.37 -6.62 -24.04
CA ARG A 203 17.99 -7.78 -24.72
C ARG A 203 19.12 -8.40 -23.93
N SER A 204 19.27 -8.04 -22.65
CA SER A 204 20.35 -8.54 -21.79
C SER A 204 19.92 -9.82 -21.06
N TRP A 205 20.90 -10.61 -20.61
CA TRP A 205 20.67 -11.77 -19.73
C TRP A 205 19.92 -11.38 -18.44
N LYS A 206 20.01 -10.13 -17.99
CA LYS A 206 19.28 -9.60 -16.81
C LYS A 206 17.76 -9.63 -17.01
N THR A 207 17.29 -9.33 -18.22
CA THR A 207 15.86 -9.44 -18.57
C THR A 207 15.41 -10.90 -18.53
N LEU A 208 16.22 -11.82 -19.06
CA LEU A 208 15.92 -13.25 -18.98
C LEU A 208 15.88 -13.74 -17.54
N LEU A 209 16.83 -13.30 -16.71
CA LEU A 209 16.84 -13.62 -15.28
C LEU A 209 15.58 -13.08 -14.58
N TYR A 210 15.21 -11.85 -14.83
CA TYR A 210 13.99 -11.27 -14.28
C TYR A 210 12.74 -12.07 -14.70
N LEU A 211 12.59 -12.36 -15.99
CA LEU A 211 11.46 -13.16 -16.49
C LEU A 211 11.46 -14.56 -15.88
N GLY A 212 12.64 -15.17 -15.67
CA GLY A 212 12.79 -16.44 -14.99
C GLY A 212 12.33 -16.37 -13.52
N VAL A 213 12.67 -15.31 -12.80
CA VAL A 213 12.19 -15.09 -11.41
C VAL A 213 10.68 -14.89 -11.36
N VAL A 214 10.11 -14.12 -12.29
CA VAL A 214 8.64 -13.94 -12.38
C VAL A 214 7.95 -15.26 -12.70
N ALA A 215 8.48 -16.02 -13.66
CA ALA A 215 7.93 -17.34 -14.00
C ALA A 215 8.01 -18.31 -12.82
N ALA A 216 9.15 -18.34 -12.12
CA ALA A 216 9.32 -19.17 -10.90
C ALA A 216 8.31 -18.77 -9.81
N PHE A 217 8.08 -17.46 -9.62
CA PHE A 217 7.07 -16.98 -8.67
C PHE A 217 5.66 -17.42 -9.06
N VAL A 218 5.28 -17.31 -10.34
CA VAL A 218 3.97 -17.76 -10.84
C VAL A 218 3.80 -19.28 -10.65
N VAL A 219 4.84 -20.06 -10.96
CA VAL A 219 4.84 -21.52 -10.73
C VAL A 219 4.68 -21.82 -9.24
N LEU A 220 5.43 -21.13 -8.37
CA LEU A 220 5.34 -21.33 -6.92
C LEU A 220 3.92 -21.06 -6.38
N VAL A 221 3.30 -19.94 -6.83
CA VAL A 221 1.90 -19.62 -6.46
C VAL A 221 0.96 -20.69 -7.02
N GLY A 222 1.18 -21.17 -8.26
CA GLY A 222 0.43 -22.27 -8.85
C GLY A 222 0.52 -23.55 -8.05
N CYS A 223 1.72 -23.92 -7.55
CA CYS A 223 1.92 -25.04 -6.64
C CYS A 223 1.13 -24.84 -5.34
N TYR A 224 1.13 -23.62 -4.77
CA TYR A 224 0.35 -23.36 -3.55
C TYR A 224 -1.15 -23.45 -3.78
N VAL A 225 -1.66 -23.05 -4.95
CA VAL A 225 -3.07 -23.24 -5.33
C VAL A 225 -3.38 -24.73 -5.43
N HIS A 226 -2.53 -25.49 -6.12
CA HIS A 226 -2.71 -26.94 -6.25
C HIS A 226 -2.68 -27.65 -4.89
N ASP A 227 -1.68 -27.37 -4.05
CA ASP A 227 -1.57 -27.94 -2.69
C ASP A 227 -2.75 -27.57 -1.80
N TYR A 228 -3.31 -26.35 -1.98
CA TYR A 228 -4.42 -25.87 -1.17
C TYR A 228 -5.74 -26.55 -1.52
N TYR A 229 -6.02 -26.72 -2.81
CA TYR A 229 -7.27 -27.30 -3.28
C TYR A 229 -7.19 -28.82 -3.40
N GLY A 230 -6.03 -29.40 -3.69
CA GLY A 230 -5.85 -30.81 -3.96
C GLY A 230 -6.76 -31.29 -5.08
N ASP A 231 -7.26 -32.50 -4.95
CA ASP A 231 -8.22 -33.11 -5.88
C ASP A 231 -9.67 -32.91 -5.43
N CYS A 232 -9.94 -31.99 -4.50
CA CYS A 232 -11.29 -31.75 -4.00
C CYS A 232 -12.18 -31.10 -5.06
N GLU A 233 -13.36 -31.69 -5.28
CA GLU A 233 -14.38 -31.07 -6.12
C GLU A 233 -14.98 -29.83 -5.43
N ARG A 234 -15.15 -28.75 -6.17
CA ARG A 234 -15.76 -27.51 -5.67
C ARG A 234 -17.27 -27.69 -5.48
N GLY A 235 -17.65 -28.15 -4.32
CA GLY A 235 -19.05 -28.29 -3.89
C GLY A 235 -19.48 -27.20 -2.89
N ASN A 236 -20.40 -27.56 -1.99
CA ASN A 236 -20.94 -26.66 -0.96
C ASN A 236 -20.10 -26.62 0.33
N TYR A 237 -18.95 -27.24 0.36
CA TYR A 237 -18.05 -27.29 1.51
C TYR A 237 -16.86 -26.37 1.29
N VAL A 238 -16.34 -25.81 2.40
CA VAL A 238 -15.09 -25.04 2.39
C VAL A 238 -13.92 -25.98 2.25
N ILE A 239 -13.09 -25.75 1.24
CA ILE A 239 -11.86 -26.52 1.02
C ILE A 239 -10.70 -25.80 1.70
N GLU A 240 -9.89 -26.55 2.46
CA GLU A 240 -8.64 -26.08 3.04
C GLU A 240 -7.64 -27.23 3.10
N ASN A 241 -6.44 -27.04 2.51
CA ASN A 241 -5.34 -28.01 2.48
C ASN A 241 -5.72 -29.40 1.87
N GLY A 242 -6.46 -29.38 0.76
CA GLY A 242 -6.82 -30.60 0.02
C GLY A 242 -7.90 -31.44 0.69
N SER A 243 -8.66 -30.88 1.63
CA SER A 243 -9.77 -31.55 2.31
C SER A 243 -10.91 -30.56 2.63
N TYR A 244 -12.10 -31.13 2.90
CA TYR A 244 -13.28 -30.31 3.27
C TYR A 244 -13.25 -30.01 4.76
N VAL A 245 -13.32 -28.72 5.14
CA VAL A 245 -13.24 -28.29 6.55
C VAL A 245 -14.41 -28.86 7.35
N ASP A 246 -15.64 -28.75 6.81
CA ASP A 246 -16.86 -29.07 7.54
C ASP A 246 -17.38 -30.51 7.30
N ALA A 247 -16.62 -31.33 6.55
CA ALA A 247 -16.99 -32.73 6.34
C ALA A 247 -16.39 -33.65 7.42
N GLU A 248 -17.14 -34.71 7.75
CA GLU A 248 -16.70 -35.77 8.68
C GLU A 248 -16.31 -35.23 10.07
N VAL A 249 -17.01 -34.22 10.58
CA VAL A 249 -16.78 -33.61 11.89
C VAL A 249 -17.65 -34.28 12.94
N SER A 250 -17.04 -34.94 13.93
CA SER A 250 -17.73 -35.47 15.11
C SER A 250 -17.72 -34.44 16.25
N GLU A 251 -18.66 -33.51 16.23
CA GLU A 251 -18.73 -32.41 17.21
C GLU A 251 -18.79 -32.94 18.66
N THR A 252 -19.64 -33.94 18.91
CA THR A 252 -19.77 -34.53 20.26
C THR A 252 -18.47 -35.13 20.74
N SER A 253 -17.72 -35.81 19.86
CA SER A 253 -16.42 -36.37 20.17
C SER A 253 -15.36 -35.31 20.44
N LEU A 254 -15.27 -34.29 19.61
CA LEU A 254 -14.32 -33.19 19.79
C LEU A 254 -14.56 -32.44 21.09
N ARG A 255 -15.83 -32.12 21.41
CA ARG A 255 -16.18 -31.42 22.65
C ARG A 255 -15.90 -32.24 23.90
N ALA A 256 -16.07 -33.57 23.84
CA ALA A 256 -15.83 -34.45 24.98
C ALA A 256 -14.33 -34.62 25.28
N HIS A 257 -13.47 -34.66 24.25
CA HIS A 257 -12.05 -35.01 24.44
C HIS A 257 -11.10 -33.80 24.37
N TRP A 258 -11.56 -32.60 23.99
CA TRP A 258 -10.68 -31.44 24.01
C TRP A 258 -10.12 -31.13 25.41
N GLY A 259 -10.91 -31.36 26.45
CA GLY A 259 -10.48 -31.23 27.85
C GLY A 259 -9.37 -32.17 28.31
N ASP A 260 -9.08 -33.24 27.54
CA ASP A 260 -8.01 -34.18 27.86
C ASP A 260 -6.62 -33.60 27.52
N VAL A 261 -6.55 -32.66 26.58
CA VAL A 261 -5.31 -32.06 26.06
C VAL A 261 -5.15 -30.57 26.40
N SER A 262 -6.25 -29.85 26.68
CA SER A 262 -6.25 -28.42 26.93
C SER A 262 -7.05 -28.06 28.18
N LYS A 263 -6.57 -27.04 28.92
CA LYS A 263 -7.32 -26.44 30.03
C LYS A 263 -8.30 -25.34 29.56
N MET A 264 -8.16 -24.88 28.31
CA MET A 264 -9.03 -23.88 27.73
C MET A 264 -10.36 -24.52 27.33
N PRO A 265 -11.52 -23.99 27.77
CA PRO A 265 -12.81 -24.55 27.33
C PRO A 265 -12.98 -24.50 25.81
N VAL A 266 -13.59 -25.52 25.22
CA VAL A 266 -13.79 -25.61 23.76
C VAL A 266 -14.67 -24.48 23.20
N ASP A 267 -15.55 -23.90 24.04
CA ASP A 267 -16.41 -22.76 23.68
C ASP A 267 -15.80 -21.40 24.03
N ALA A 268 -14.58 -21.38 24.59
CA ALA A 268 -13.91 -20.13 24.92
C ALA A 268 -13.48 -19.37 23.65
N LEU A 269 -13.21 -18.08 23.82
CA LEU A 269 -12.53 -17.28 22.81
C LEU A 269 -11.04 -17.33 23.05
N THR A 270 -10.27 -17.51 21.98
CA THR A 270 -8.82 -17.40 21.98
C THR A 270 -8.39 -15.93 22.19
N PRO A 271 -7.12 -15.64 22.55
CA PRO A 271 -6.62 -14.27 22.71
C PRO A 271 -6.85 -13.34 21.51
N ASN A 272 -6.94 -13.88 20.30
CA ASN A 272 -7.28 -13.14 19.08
C ASN A 272 -8.77 -13.03 18.79
N GLY A 273 -9.64 -13.46 19.73
CA GLY A 273 -11.09 -13.31 19.63
C GLY A 273 -11.80 -14.36 18.79
N TYR A 274 -11.09 -15.39 18.29
CA TYR A 274 -11.71 -16.51 17.56
C TYR A 274 -12.18 -17.61 18.52
N PRO A 275 -13.31 -18.28 18.26
CA PRO A 275 -13.73 -19.41 19.07
C PRO A 275 -12.77 -20.59 18.93
N VAL A 276 -12.53 -21.32 20.03
CA VAL A 276 -11.63 -22.50 20.06
C VAL A 276 -12.17 -23.60 19.16
N TYR A 277 -13.46 -23.93 19.21
CA TYR A 277 -14.04 -25.06 18.46
C TYR A 277 -13.76 -24.97 16.93
N PRO A 278 -14.13 -23.93 16.21
CA PRO A 278 -13.83 -23.84 14.78
C PRO A 278 -12.34 -23.76 14.49
N THR A 279 -11.54 -23.20 15.41
CA THR A 279 -10.08 -23.17 15.30
C THR A 279 -9.50 -24.60 15.37
N LEU A 280 -9.98 -25.43 16.31
CA LEU A 280 -9.61 -26.84 16.44
C LEU A 280 -9.97 -27.64 15.19
N VAL A 281 -11.21 -27.53 14.70
CA VAL A 281 -11.67 -28.24 13.49
C VAL A 281 -10.78 -27.93 12.29
N ARG A 282 -10.48 -26.66 12.06
CA ARG A 282 -9.62 -26.22 10.97
C ARG A 282 -8.17 -26.67 11.16
N TYR A 283 -7.66 -26.62 12.39
CA TYR A 283 -6.30 -27.04 12.68
C TYR A 283 -6.12 -28.53 12.39
N LEU A 284 -7.04 -29.38 12.88
CA LEU A 284 -7.06 -30.82 12.57
C LEU A 284 -7.12 -31.04 11.05
N ASN A 285 -8.00 -30.32 10.34
CA ASN A 285 -8.10 -30.36 8.89
C ASN A 285 -6.75 -30.03 8.23
N SER A 286 -6.08 -28.98 8.69
CA SER A 286 -4.78 -28.56 8.14
C SER A 286 -3.65 -29.57 8.37
N CYS A 287 -3.78 -30.40 9.41
CA CYS A 287 -2.84 -31.49 9.71
C CYS A 287 -3.15 -32.77 8.91
N GLY A 288 -4.37 -32.88 8.35
CA GLY A 288 -4.88 -34.10 7.74
C GLY A 288 -5.29 -35.13 8.79
N TYR A 289 -5.63 -34.69 10.01
CA TYR A 289 -6.07 -35.54 11.09
C TYR A 289 -7.60 -35.72 11.05
N PRO A 290 -8.13 -36.86 11.55
CA PRO A 290 -9.56 -37.02 11.73
C PRO A 290 -10.16 -35.95 12.64
N LYS A 291 -11.40 -35.56 12.41
CA LYS A 291 -12.06 -34.51 13.19
C LYS A 291 -12.92 -35.14 14.29
N ASP A 292 -12.26 -35.93 15.16
CA ASP A 292 -12.83 -36.70 16.29
C ASP A 292 -11.80 -36.87 17.41
N ALA A 293 -12.08 -37.72 18.40
CA ALA A 293 -11.17 -38.03 19.51
C ALA A 293 -9.81 -38.53 19.04
N SER A 294 -9.76 -39.30 17.93
CA SER A 294 -8.49 -39.87 17.43
C SER A 294 -7.57 -38.76 16.90
N GLY A 295 -8.15 -37.74 16.22
CA GLY A 295 -7.39 -36.61 15.77
C GLY A 295 -6.88 -35.71 16.92
N ILE A 296 -7.67 -35.55 18.01
CA ILE A 296 -7.21 -34.84 19.21
C ILE A 296 -6.01 -35.59 19.84
N ALA A 297 -6.06 -36.88 19.91
CA ALA A 297 -4.97 -37.71 20.45
C ALA A 297 -3.67 -37.64 19.62
N MET A 298 -3.73 -37.17 18.37
CA MET A 298 -2.58 -36.98 17.48
C MET A 298 -1.93 -35.60 17.63
N LEU A 299 -2.57 -34.66 18.34
CA LEU A 299 -2.04 -33.31 18.52
C LEU A 299 -0.84 -33.31 19.46
N SER A 300 0.23 -32.64 19.06
CA SER A 300 1.37 -32.37 19.94
C SER A 300 1.04 -31.23 20.90
N GLU A 301 1.84 -31.05 21.95
CA GLU A 301 1.71 -29.90 22.87
C GLU A 301 1.82 -28.55 22.12
N GLU A 302 2.66 -28.49 21.08
CA GLU A 302 2.80 -27.29 20.24
C GLU A 302 1.52 -27.02 19.43
N ASP A 303 0.88 -28.06 18.90
CA ASP A 303 -0.38 -27.95 18.15
C ASP A 303 -1.50 -27.41 19.05
N VAL A 304 -1.61 -27.96 20.28
CA VAL A 304 -2.58 -27.49 21.29
C VAL A 304 -2.32 -26.02 21.62
N ALA A 305 -1.07 -25.64 21.88
CA ALA A 305 -0.70 -24.27 22.16
C ALA A 305 -0.99 -23.32 20.97
N ASN A 306 -0.88 -23.80 19.73
CA ASN A 306 -1.24 -23.04 18.54
C ASN A 306 -2.74 -22.81 18.47
N ILE A 307 -3.55 -23.84 18.71
CA ILE A 307 -5.02 -23.74 18.75
C ILE A 307 -5.47 -22.77 19.84
N GLU A 308 -4.91 -22.86 21.05
CA GLU A 308 -5.20 -21.96 22.18
C GLU A 308 -4.86 -20.49 21.84
N ARG A 309 -3.84 -20.25 21.02
CA ARG A 309 -3.50 -18.91 20.50
C ARG A 309 -4.39 -18.45 19.34
N GLY A 310 -5.32 -19.29 18.86
CA GLY A 310 -6.21 -18.99 17.75
C GLY A 310 -5.58 -19.16 16.37
N ILE A 311 -4.53 -19.98 16.25
CA ILE A 311 -3.92 -20.37 14.97
C ILE A 311 -4.71 -21.53 14.39
N ALA A 312 -5.51 -21.27 13.36
CA ALA A 312 -6.44 -22.23 12.80
C ALA A 312 -5.83 -23.16 11.73
N ASN A 313 -4.58 -22.97 11.35
CA ASN A 313 -3.93 -23.75 10.31
C ASN A 313 -2.43 -23.88 10.62
N LYS A 314 -1.85 -25.08 10.53
CA LYS A 314 -0.43 -25.31 10.82
C LYS A 314 0.54 -24.45 10.01
N PHE A 315 0.16 -24.05 8.79
CA PHE A 315 0.98 -23.18 7.95
C PHE A 315 0.95 -21.70 8.39
N TYR A 316 0.06 -21.32 9.32
CA TYR A 316 -0.02 -19.95 9.82
C TYR A 316 0.97 -19.65 10.95
N THR A 317 1.63 -20.67 11.51
CA THR A 317 2.67 -20.52 12.55
C THR A 317 3.85 -19.68 12.05
N ASN A 318 4.26 -19.89 10.79
CA ASN A 318 5.30 -19.06 10.16
C ASN A 318 4.70 -17.80 9.51
N ARG A 319 4.70 -16.70 10.25
CA ARG A 319 4.15 -15.41 9.79
C ARG A 319 4.91 -14.80 8.61
N LEU A 320 6.15 -15.19 8.33
CA LEU A 320 6.95 -14.68 7.20
C LEU A 320 6.76 -15.53 5.93
N SER A 321 6.04 -16.63 6.01
CA SER A 321 5.84 -17.55 4.90
C SER A 321 4.86 -16.97 3.86
N LEU A 322 5.31 -16.92 2.59
CA LEU A 322 4.45 -16.59 1.46
C LEU A 322 3.28 -17.59 1.33
N ARG A 323 3.52 -18.88 1.66
CA ARG A 323 2.47 -19.92 1.71
C ARG A 323 1.37 -19.54 2.70
N SER A 324 1.74 -19.09 3.91
CA SER A 324 0.78 -18.62 4.91
C SER A 324 -0.09 -17.46 4.36
N MET A 325 0.53 -16.48 3.69
CA MET A 325 -0.21 -15.36 3.11
C MET A 325 -1.19 -15.80 2.03
N CYS A 326 -0.76 -16.71 1.13
CA CYS A 326 -1.62 -17.25 0.08
C CYS A 326 -2.78 -18.06 0.66
N TYR A 327 -2.50 -18.92 1.65
CA TYR A 327 -3.51 -19.80 2.25
C TYR A 327 -4.58 -19.04 3.02
N VAL A 328 -4.22 -17.96 3.73
CA VAL A 328 -5.21 -17.05 4.34
C VAL A 328 -6.15 -16.49 3.28
N LEU A 329 -5.59 -15.97 2.17
CA LEU A 329 -6.40 -15.41 1.09
C LEU A 329 -7.30 -16.49 0.44
N PHE A 330 -6.77 -17.68 0.18
CA PHE A 330 -7.55 -18.77 -0.42
C PHE A 330 -8.71 -19.19 0.49
N TYR A 331 -8.47 -19.30 1.80
CA TYR A 331 -9.51 -19.60 2.77
C TYR A 331 -10.61 -18.54 2.81
N GLU A 332 -10.25 -17.26 2.83
CA GLU A 332 -11.20 -16.15 2.78
C GLU A 332 -12.08 -16.21 1.51
N LEU A 333 -11.46 -16.49 0.35
CA LEU A 333 -12.17 -16.64 -0.92
C LEU A 333 -13.09 -17.88 -0.93
N GLU A 334 -12.66 -19.00 -0.35
CA GLU A 334 -13.47 -20.21 -0.23
C GLU A 334 -14.65 -20.01 0.71
N CYS A 335 -14.45 -19.37 1.87
CA CYS A 335 -15.54 -19.02 2.76
C CYS A 335 -16.57 -18.14 2.06
N TYR A 336 -16.13 -17.11 1.35
CA TYR A 336 -17.02 -16.24 0.58
C TYR A 336 -17.77 -17.00 -0.51
N ARG A 337 -17.11 -17.91 -1.21
CA ARG A 337 -17.74 -18.75 -2.25
C ARG A 337 -18.88 -19.61 -1.69
N VAL A 338 -18.68 -20.20 -0.52
CA VAL A 338 -19.62 -21.14 0.08
C VAL A 338 -20.71 -20.43 0.88
N THR A 339 -20.37 -19.42 1.67
CA THR A 339 -21.28 -18.81 2.64
C THR A 339 -21.78 -17.41 2.21
N GLY A 340 -21.15 -16.77 1.22
CA GLY A 340 -21.38 -15.37 0.89
C GLY A 340 -20.86 -14.39 1.94
N SER A 341 -20.23 -14.88 3.03
CA SER A 341 -19.72 -14.03 4.09
C SER A 341 -18.40 -13.34 3.69
N LEU A 342 -18.31 -12.03 3.90
CA LEU A 342 -17.09 -11.26 3.66
C LEU A 342 -16.03 -11.50 4.75
N GLY A 343 -16.43 -11.96 5.94
CA GLY A 343 -15.54 -12.17 7.09
C GLY A 343 -14.69 -10.93 7.39
N GLU A 344 -13.44 -11.14 7.77
CA GLU A 344 -12.45 -10.08 8.02
C GLU A 344 -11.52 -9.82 6.82
N SER A 345 -11.87 -10.35 5.63
CA SER A 345 -11.04 -10.25 4.44
C SER A 345 -10.90 -8.81 3.92
N SER A 346 -9.71 -8.26 4.04
CA SER A 346 -9.41 -6.94 3.47
C SER A 346 -9.60 -6.88 1.94
N PHE A 347 -9.39 -8.00 1.24
CA PHE A 347 -9.58 -8.08 -0.20
C PHE A 347 -11.07 -8.07 -0.56
N LEU A 348 -11.87 -8.93 0.06
CA LEU A 348 -13.31 -9.02 -0.20
C LEU A 348 -14.05 -7.72 0.19
N HIS A 349 -13.65 -7.10 1.30
CA HIS A 349 -14.18 -5.79 1.69
C HIS A 349 -13.93 -4.74 0.59
N ARG A 350 -12.73 -4.68 0.02
CA ARG A 350 -12.45 -3.75 -1.09
C ARG A 350 -13.32 -4.03 -2.30
N VAL A 351 -13.44 -5.28 -2.71
CA VAL A 351 -14.32 -5.65 -3.85
C VAL A 351 -15.76 -5.24 -3.61
N ALA A 352 -16.28 -5.48 -2.40
CA ALA A 352 -17.65 -5.07 -2.03
C ALA A 352 -17.80 -3.54 -2.02
N LEU A 353 -16.85 -2.81 -1.44
CA LEU A 353 -16.83 -1.34 -1.43
C LEU A 353 -16.69 -0.74 -2.84
N TRP A 354 -15.91 -1.38 -3.73
CA TRP A 354 -15.80 -0.94 -5.13
C TRP A 354 -17.11 -1.14 -5.88
N LYS A 355 -17.80 -2.28 -5.68
CA LYS A 355 -19.13 -2.51 -6.26
C LYS A 355 -20.13 -1.46 -5.77
N ASN A 356 -20.12 -1.16 -4.47
CA ASN A 356 -20.95 -0.12 -3.88
C ASN A 356 -20.63 1.27 -4.47
N GLY A 357 -19.38 1.68 -4.46
CA GLY A 357 -18.96 2.97 -5.02
C GLY A 357 -19.29 3.08 -6.52
N TRP A 358 -19.19 1.99 -7.28
CA TRP A 358 -19.57 2.00 -8.69
C TRP A 358 -21.06 2.27 -8.89
N LYS A 359 -21.95 1.71 -8.05
CA LYS A 359 -23.39 2.04 -8.08
C LYS A 359 -23.63 3.52 -7.80
N VAL A 360 -22.99 4.08 -6.77
CA VAL A 360 -23.08 5.51 -6.45
C VAL A 360 -22.60 6.38 -7.61
N PHE A 361 -21.46 6.03 -8.23
CA PHE A 361 -20.95 6.74 -9.41
C PHE A 361 -21.95 6.75 -10.57
N LEU A 362 -22.61 5.64 -10.86
CA LEU A 362 -23.59 5.56 -11.96
C LEU A 362 -24.78 6.50 -11.74
N ASN A 363 -25.11 6.86 -10.50
CA ASN A 363 -26.16 7.83 -10.19
C ASN A 363 -25.68 9.28 -10.34
N HIS A 364 -24.35 9.54 -10.23
CA HIS A 364 -23.76 10.87 -10.29
C HIS A 364 -22.53 10.94 -11.23
N PRO A 365 -22.65 10.57 -12.52
CA PRO A 365 -21.48 10.28 -13.37
C PRO A 365 -20.70 11.53 -13.80
N LEU A 366 -21.31 12.71 -13.89
CA LEU A 366 -20.66 13.90 -14.46
C LEU A 366 -19.84 14.67 -13.41
N CYS A 367 -20.49 15.12 -12.35
CA CYS A 367 -19.91 16.00 -11.32
C CYS A 367 -19.71 15.33 -9.97
N GLY A 368 -20.14 14.06 -9.82
CA GLY A 368 -20.09 13.36 -8.55
C GLY A 368 -21.00 13.95 -7.47
N VAL A 369 -20.73 13.63 -6.21
CA VAL A 369 -21.53 14.04 -5.04
C VAL A 369 -20.90 15.20 -4.26
N GLY A 370 -19.72 15.66 -4.65
CA GLY A 370 -18.99 16.71 -3.95
C GLY A 370 -17.95 16.17 -2.96
N THR A 371 -17.11 17.07 -2.45
CA THR A 371 -15.96 16.72 -1.59
C THR A 371 -16.42 16.18 -0.23
N GLY A 372 -17.51 16.71 0.33
CA GLY A 372 -17.98 16.40 1.67
C GLY A 372 -18.79 15.12 1.78
N ASP A 373 -19.49 14.70 0.72
CA ASP A 373 -20.60 13.75 0.84
C ASP A 373 -20.25 12.33 0.41
N VAL A 374 -19.05 12.10 -0.11
CA VAL A 374 -18.62 10.78 -0.63
C VAL A 374 -18.87 9.65 0.38
N VAL A 375 -18.51 9.88 1.64
CA VAL A 375 -18.63 8.87 2.71
C VAL A 375 -20.09 8.62 3.03
N ASP A 376 -20.86 9.68 3.20
CA ASP A 376 -22.26 9.60 3.61
C ASP A 376 -23.11 8.91 2.55
N VAL A 377 -22.93 9.26 1.27
CA VAL A 377 -23.66 8.63 0.15
C VAL A 377 -23.24 7.16 -0.03
N CYS A 378 -21.94 6.84 0.12
CA CYS A 378 -21.50 5.44 0.07
C CYS A 378 -22.09 4.62 1.22
N HIS A 379 -22.16 5.16 2.42
CA HIS A 379 -22.78 4.49 3.57
C HIS A 379 -24.29 4.32 3.36
N ALA A 380 -24.98 5.34 2.89
CA ALA A 380 -26.41 5.25 2.57
C ALA A 380 -26.69 4.14 1.55
N GLN A 381 -25.83 4.00 0.52
CA GLN A 381 -25.96 2.93 -0.46
C GLN A 381 -25.67 1.54 0.15
N LEU A 382 -24.69 1.41 1.06
CA LEU A 382 -24.42 0.16 1.77
C LEU A 382 -25.61 -0.28 2.63
N TYR A 383 -26.29 0.66 3.29
CA TYR A 383 -27.52 0.38 4.04
C TYR A 383 -28.68 0.00 3.11
N ALA A 384 -28.85 0.70 1.98
CA ALA A 384 -29.90 0.39 1.01
C ALA A 384 -29.73 -1.00 0.36
N ASP A 385 -28.48 -1.46 0.23
CA ASP A 385 -28.14 -2.79 -0.32
C ASP A 385 -28.13 -3.89 0.77
N ASP A 386 -28.49 -3.60 2.01
CA ASP A 386 -28.37 -4.52 3.17
C ASP A 386 -26.98 -5.19 3.26
N SER A 387 -25.96 -4.41 3.01
CA SER A 387 -24.57 -4.91 2.93
C SER A 387 -24.01 -5.27 4.31
N GLN A 388 -23.25 -6.38 4.40
CA GLN A 388 -22.50 -6.75 5.60
C GLN A 388 -21.50 -5.65 6.06
N LEU A 389 -21.18 -4.68 5.19
CA LEU A 389 -20.30 -3.56 5.52
C LEU A 389 -21.06 -2.31 5.97
N ALA A 390 -22.40 -2.34 6.04
CA ALA A 390 -23.18 -1.23 6.56
C ALA A 390 -22.76 -0.92 8.00
N GLY A 391 -22.59 0.37 8.33
CA GLY A 391 -22.17 0.82 9.66
C GLY A 391 -20.68 0.65 10.00
N THR A 392 -19.85 0.07 9.11
CA THR A 392 -18.42 -0.14 9.40
C THR A 392 -17.56 1.10 9.25
N GLY A 393 -18.06 2.18 8.67
CA GLY A 393 -17.31 3.42 8.42
C GLY A 393 -16.16 3.27 7.41
N LYS A 394 -16.13 2.18 6.62
CA LYS A 394 -15.04 1.92 5.68
C LYS A 394 -15.20 2.74 4.39
N HIS A 395 -14.09 3.27 3.90
CA HIS A 395 -13.98 3.98 2.63
C HIS A 395 -13.74 3.01 1.46
N THR A 396 -13.78 3.53 0.23
CA THR A 396 -13.59 2.73 -1.01
C THR A 396 -12.22 2.07 -1.12
N HIS A 397 -11.19 2.60 -0.45
CA HIS A 397 -9.79 2.18 -0.59
C HIS A 397 -9.33 2.11 -2.06
N ASN A 398 -9.81 3.06 -2.88
CA ASN A 398 -9.43 3.22 -4.28
C ASN A 398 -9.57 4.68 -4.69
N GLN A 399 -8.43 5.37 -4.84
CA GLN A 399 -8.42 6.81 -5.13
C GLN A 399 -9.08 7.17 -6.46
N TYR A 400 -9.00 6.30 -7.46
CA TYR A 400 -9.67 6.55 -8.75
C TYR A 400 -11.18 6.56 -8.56
N LEU A 401 -11.69 5.60 -7.81
CA LEU A 401 -13.11 5.52 -7.50
C LEU A 401 -13.55 6.68 -6.59
N SER A 402 -12.75 7.05 -5.58
CA SER A 402 -13.03 8.20 -4.73
C SER A 402 -13.13 9.51 -5.52
N LEU A 403 -12.29 9.69 -6.55
CA LEU A 403 -12.38 10.84 -7.46
C LEU A 403 -13.62 10.78 -8.37
N LEU A 404 -13.98 9.60 -8.86
CA LEU A 404 -15.23 9.40 -9.61
C LEU A 404 -16.46 9.70 -8.75
N LEU A 405 -16.44 9.32 -7.50
CA LEU A 405 -17.53 9.59 -6.56
C LEU A 405 -17.65 11.09 -6.25
N ALA A 406 -16.51 11.73 -5.92
CA ALA A 406 -16.50 13.14 -5.54
C ALA A 406 -16.81 14.08 -6.73
N PHE A 407 -16.27 13.80 -7.92
CA PHE A 407 -16.25 14.75 -9.05
C PHE A 407 -16.65 14.14 -10.38
N GLY A 408 -17.14 12.92 -10.40
CA GLY A 408 -17.51 12.23 -11.63
C GLY A 408 -16.33 12.06 -12.60
N ILE A 409 -16.63 12.05 -13.89
CA ILE A 409 -15.61 11.94 -14.95
C ILE A 409 -14.65 13.14 -14.95
N VAL A 410 -15.10 14.32 -14.48
CA VAL A 410 -14.27 15.54 -14.44
C VAL A 410 -13.04 15.33 -13.54
N GLY A 411 -13.21 14.72 -12.35
CA GLY A 411 -12.09 14.45 -11.44
C GLY A 411 -11.04 13.50 -12.05
N CYS A 412 -11.50 12.42 -12.66
CA CYS A 412 -10.59 11.47 -13.33
C CYS A 412 -9.92 12.05 -14.57
N ALA A 413 -10.62 12.84 -15.36
CA ALA A 413 -10.04 13.53 -16.52
C ALA A 413 -8.93 14.50 -16.10
N LEU A 414 -9.10 15.20 -14.99
CA LEU A 414 -8.09 16.11 -14.46
C LEU A 414 -6.88 15.36 -13.91
N LEU A 415 -7.09 14.24 -13.18
CA LEU A 415 -5.98 13.38 -12.76
C LEU A 415 -5.22 12.82 -13.97
N LEU A 416 -5.94 12.38 -14.99
CA LEU A 416 -5.32 11.91 -16.23
C LEU A 416 -4.51 13.03 -16.92
N ALA A 417 -5.05 14.27 -16.96
CA ALA A 417 -4.33 15.42 -17.49
C ALA A 417 -3.03 15.71 -16.72
N LEU A 418 -3.05 15.60 -15.38
CA LEU A 418 -1.85 15.70 -14.54
C LEU A 418 -0.82 14.64 -14.89
N VAL A 419 -1.21 13.37 -14.98
CA VAL A 419 -0.31 12.27 -15.34
C VAL A 419 0.23 12.47 -16.75
N VAL A 420 -0.62 12.82 -17.73
CA VAL A 420 -0.21 13.09 -19.10
C VAL A 420 0.76 14.28 -19.16
N GLN A 421 0.52 15.35 -18.39
CA GLN A 421 1.44 16.50 -18.32
C GLN A 421 2.79 16.09 -17.71
N LEU A 422 2.80 15.27 -16.66
CA LEU A 422 4.00 14.69 -16.09
C LEU A 422 4.78 13.85 -17.12
N LEU A 423 4.12 13.15 -18.04
CA LEU A 423 4.76 12.29 -19.04
C LEU A 423 5.18 13.00 -20.33
N ARG A 424 4.56 14.14 -20.70
CA ARG A 424 4.61 14.70 -22.06
C ARG A 424 5.89 15.45 -22.47
N ARG A 425 6.72 16.01 -21.57
CA ARG A 425 7.69 17.04 -22.03
C ARG A 425 8.95 17.17 -21.18
N HIS A 426 9.76 16.13 -21.00
CA HIS A 426 10.71 16.45 -19.94
C HIS A 426 12.12 15.92 -20.18
N SER A 427 13.06 16.81 -19.95
CA SER A 427 14.40 16.51 -19.54
C SER A 427 14.33 16.08 -18.07
N TYR A 428 14.09 14.81 -17.79
CA TYR A 428 14.15 14.30 -16.43
C TYR A 428 15.61 14.25 -15.97
N GLU A 429 15.93 14.97 -14.93
CA GLU A 429 17.30 14.90 -14.38
C GLU A 429 17.62 13.50 -13.86
N LYS A 430 16.62 12.79 -13.36
CA LYS A 430 16.73 11.45 -12.78
C LYS A 430 15.52 10.60 -13.17
N PRO A 431 15.45 10.19 -14.44
CA PRO A 431 14.24 9.58 -15.00
C PRO A 431 13.78 8.34 -14.23
N PHE A 432 14.70 7.51 -13.74
CA PHE A 432 14.35 6.32 -12.97
C PHE A 432 13.58 6.67 -11.68
N LEU A 433 14.05 7.62 -10.87
CA LEU A 433 13.40 8.02 -9.61
C LEU A 433 12.06 8.71 -9.86
N PHE A 434 11.98 9.49 -10.94
CA PHE A 434 10.73 10.09 -11.38
C PHE A 434 9.67 9.02 -11.70
N PHE A 435 9.99 8.09 -12.62
CA PHE A 435 9.06 7.03 -13.01
C PHE A 435 8.75 6.09 -11.85
N LEU A 436 9.72 5.77 -11.01
CA LEU A 436 9.50 4.95 -9.84
C LEU A 436 8.48 5.60 -8.88
N SER A 437 8.67 6.88 -8.53
CA SER A 437 7.74 7.59 -7.66
C SER A 437 6.33 7.68 -8.26
N LEU A 438 6.23 7.96 -9.56
CA LEU A 438 4.96 8.02 -10.27
C LEU A 438 4.23 6.65 -10.27
N VAL A 439 4.94 5.58 -10.59
CA VAL A 439 4.37 4.23 -10.60
C VAL A 439 3.93 3.79 -9.20
N ILE A 440 4.71 4.08 -8.16
CA ILE A 440 4.30 3.81 -6.77
C ILE A 440 3.00 4.54 -6.44
N ILE A 441 2.86 5.81 -6.84
CA ILE A 441 1.63 6.58 -6.61
C ILE A 441 0.45 5.96 -7.35
N LEU A 442 0.60 5.63 -8.62
CA LEU A 442 -0.47 5.03 -9.43
C LEU A 442 -0.92 3.68 -8.87
N ILE A 443 0.02 2.82 -8.45
CA ILE A 443 -0.30 1.54 -7.80
C ILE A 443 -0.97 1.78 -6.43
N SER A 444 -0.48 2.75 -5.64
CA SER A 444 -1.09 3.13 -4.37
C SER A 444 -2.53 3.59 -4.54
N CYS A 445 -2.80 4.44 -5.53
CA CYS A 445 -4.15 4.94 -5.84
C CYS A 445 -5.15 3.83 -6.21
N PHE A 446 -4.67 2.68 -6.70
CA PHE A 446 -5.54 1.54 -7.00
C PHE A 446 -5.99 0.78 -5.74
N SER A 447 -5.14 0.69 -4.73
CA SER A 447 -5.38 -0.11 -3.53
C SER A 447 -5.67 0.69 -2.26
N GLU A 448 -5.51 2.02 -2.30
CA GLU A 448 -5.67 2.91 -1.15
C GLU A 448 -6.21 4.28 -1.59
N ASP A 449 -6.88 4.94 -0.66
CA ASP A 449 -7.29 6.35 -0.79
C ASP A 449 -6.08 7.24 -0.51
N THR A 450 -5.16 7.34 -1.49
CA THR A 450 -3.84 7.94 -1.31
C THR A 450 -3.93 9.42 -0.94
N PHE A 451 -4.83 10.16 -1.58
CA PHE A 451 -4.98 11.62 -1.36
C PHE A 451 -5.87 11.96 -0.16
N GLU A 452 -6.53 10.98 0.46
CA GLU A 452 -7.34 11.19 1.68
C GLU A 452 -6.49 11.28 2.96
N THR A 453 -5.16 11.20 2.82
CA THR A 453 -4.26 11.32 3.96
C THR A 453 -3.09 12.25 3.67
N LEU A 454 -2.64 12.98 4.70
CA LEU A 454 -1.49 13.86 4.63
C LEU A 454 -0.23 13.17 4.11
N ALA A 455 0.08 11.96 4.59
CA ALA A 455 1.26 11.21 4.17
C ALA A 455 1.22 10.83 2.69
N GLY A 456 0.05 10.44 2.19
CA GLY A 456 -0.16 10.15 0.78
C GLY A 456 -0.06 11.39 -0.10
N CYS A 457 -0.65 12.51 0.31
CA CYS A 457 -0.54 13.79 -0.39
C CYS A 457 0.91 14.26 -0.52
N LEU A 458 1.69 14.17 0.57
CA LEU A 458 3.11 14.51 0.56
C LEU A 458 3.92 13.57 -0.32
N PHE A 459 3.63 12.27 -0.30
CA PHE A 459 4.30 11.30 -1.17
C PHE A 459 3.98 11.56 -2.65
N ALA A 460 2.75 11.95 -2.96
CA ALA A 460 2.32 12.29 -4.32
C ALA A 460 3.07 13.50 -4.91
N CYS A 461 3.69 14.34 -4.08
CA CYS A 461 4.49 15.47 -4.55
C CYS A 461 5.94 15.09 -4.91
N ILE A 462 6.41 13.86 -4.62
CA ILE A 462 7.80 13.44 -4.92
C ILE A 462 8.18 13.56 -6.40
N PRO A 463 7.32 13.21 -7.39
CA PRO A 463 7.66 13.38 -8.80
C PRO A 463 8.03 14.83 -9.17
N CYS A 464 7.46 15.82 -8.49
CA CYS A 464 7.75 17.23 -8.73
C CYS A 464 9.23 17.60 -8.48
N LEU A 465 9.92 16.87 -7.58
CA LEU A 465 11.36 17.07 -7.32
C LEU A 465 12.25 16.75 -8.54
N PHE A 466 11.75 15.92 -9.43
CA PHE A 466 12.50 15.43 -10.61
C PHE A 466 11.95 16.00 -11.92
N TYR A 467 10.89 16.82 -11.83
CA TYR A 467 10.23 17.44 -12.96
C TYR A 467 10.91 18.76 -13.32
N ARG A 468 11.22 18.97 -14.62
CA ARG A 468 11.65 20.26 -15.16
C ARG A 468 11.02 20.53 -16.51
N GLU A 469 10.48 21.69 -16.68
CA GLU A 469 10.02 22.16 -17.97
C GLU A 469 11.25 22.56 -18.81
N LYS A 470 11.37 22.08 -20.06
CA LYS A 470 12.39 22.57 -20.98
C LYS A 470 12.08 24.04 -21.27
N VAL A 471 12.95 24.93 -20.85
CA VAL A 471 12.97 26.31 -21.35
C VAL A 471 13.20 26.21 -22.87
N THR A 472 12.22 26.65 -23.66
CA THR A 472 12.38 26.75 -25.11
C THR A 472 13.54 27.68 -25.40
N SER A 473 14.43 27.30 -26.32
CA SER A 473 15.70 27.96 -26.65
C SER A 473 15.58 29.45 -27.09
N ASP A 474 14.37 29.98 -27.23
CA ASP A 474 14.12 31.37 -27.55
C ASP A 474 14.27 32.36 -26.38
N GLN A 475 14.37 31.86 -25.14
CA GLN A 475 14.57 32.74 -23.96
C GLN A 475 16.05 32.85 -23.53
N SER A 476 16.94 31.98 -24.04
CA SER A 476 18.37 32.09 -23.76
C SER A 476 19.09 33.21 -24.55
N ALA A 477 18.41 33.89 -25.47
CA ALA A 477 18.96 34.99 -26.25
C ALA A 477 18.77 36.38 -25.60
N VAL A 478 18.15 36.45 -24.42
CA VAL A 478 17.87 37.73 -23.73
C VAL A 478 18.70 37.92 -22.46
N ILE A 479 19.54 36.94 -22.08
CA ILE A 479 20.45 37.08 -20.93
C ILE A 479 21.89 36.87 -21.46
N VAL A 480 22.42 37.88 -22.14
CA VAL A 480 23.85 38.15 -22.29
C VAL A 480 24.11 39.54 -21.72
#